data_a127e74ec113cd33e1525c8c04028278
#
_entry.id   a127e74ec113cd33e1525c8c04028278
#
_cell.length_a   1.000
_cell.length_b   1.000
_cell.length_c   1.000
_cell.angle_alpha   90.00
_cell.angle_beta   90.00
_cell.angle_gamma   90.00
#
_symmetry.space_group_name_H-M   'P 1'
#
loop_
_entity.id
_entity.type
_entity.pdbx_description
1 polymer ?
#
loop_
_entity_poly.entity_id
_entity_poly.type
_entity_poly.pdbx_seq_one_letter_code
_entity_poly.pdbx_strand_id
1 'polypeptide(L)'
;MGDKSQAVAERALLAAAHDADRKRVRERGSNRGPEVEAYLARVGLNPGHPWCAAFVTFHYLAAGGDRKRLPTRPASVCSWVRGRGFRVTDSADDVRRGDAFAWCDADGKGHMGWIVKVIRTPVGVWIRTIEGNTNPAGSREGDGVYRRVRRWTKKMRGVLISRDA
;
A
#
# COMPACT_ATOMS: atom_id res chain seq x y z
N MET A 1 -13.03 -7.42 -22.58
CA MET A 1 -13.53 -7.03 -21.25
C MET A 1 -12.34 -6.46 -20.48
N GLY A 2 -12.36 -5.18 -20.11
CA GLY A 2 -11.30 -4.59 -19.28
C GLY A 2 -11.26 -5.30 -17.94
N ASP A 3 -10.06 -5.61 -17.48
CA ASP A 3 -9.82 -6.28 -16.22
C ASP A 3 -10.40 -5.43 -15.07
N LYS A 4 -11.44 -5.95 -14.40
CA LYS A 4 -12.13 -5.28 -13.29
C LYS A 4 -11.15 -4.94 -12.16
N SER A 5 -10.21 -5.82 -11.89
CA SER A 5 -9.17 -5.62 -10.88
C SER A 5 -8.25 -4.46 -11.24
N GLN A 6 -7.88 -4.32 -12.52
CA GLN A 6 -7.10 -3.18 -12.99
C GLN A 6 -7.84 -1.85 -12.79
N ALA A 7 -9.14 -1.81 -13.10
CA ALA A 7 -9.94 -0.59 -12.91
C ALA A 7 -10.08 -0.20 -11.43
N VAL A 8 -10.23 -1.18 -10.54
CA VAL A 8 -10.22 -0.95 -9.07
C VAL A 8 -8.87 -0.41 -8.63
N ALA A 9 -7.78 -1.04 -9.05
CA ALA A 9 -6.42 -0.64 -8.69
C ALA A 9 -6.10 0.79 -9.14
N GLU A 10 -6.51 1.17 -10.36
CA GLU A 10 -6.31 2.53 -10.86
C GLU A 10 -7.11 3.57 -10.07
N ARG A 11 -8.39 3.31 -9.76
CA ARG A 11 -9.20 4.23 -8.92
C ARG A 11 -8.61 4.36 -7.52
N ALA A 12 -8.17 3.27 -6.91
CA ALA A 12 -7.52 3.29 -5.60
C ALA A 12 -6.24 4.12 -5.61
N LEU A 13 -5.40 3.93 -6.64
CA LEU A 13 -4.16 4.67 -6.81
C LEU A 13 -4.41 6.17 -7.02
N LEU A 14 -5.42 6.56 -7.81
CA LEU A 14 -5.78 7.96 -8.02
C LEU A 14 -6.27 8.62 -6.73
N ALA A 15 -7.07 7.92 -5.93
CA ALA A 15 -7.51 8.40 -4.62
C ALA A 15 -6.35 8.56 -3.64
N ALA A 16 -5.42 7.60 -3.61
CA ALA A 16 -4.20 7.68 -2.81
C ALA A 16 -3.31 8.85 -3.26
N ALA A 17 -3.21 9.11 -4.57
CA ALA A 17 -2.49 10.25 -5.12
C ALA A 17 -3.13 11.59 -4.69
N HIS A 18 -4.45 11.66 -4.66
CA HIS A 18 -5.16 12.84 -4.17
C HIS A 18 -4.83 13.13 -2.70
N ASP A 19 -4.76 12.10 -1.85
CA ASP A 19 -4.39 12.25 -0.44
C ASP A 19 -2.94 12.71 -0.26
N ALA A 20 -2.02 12.27 -1.14
CA ALA A 20 -0.62 12.72 -1.12
C ALA A 20 -0.46 14.18 -1.62
N ASP A 21 -1.09 14.52 -2.75
CA ASP A 21 -0.76 15.73 -3.52
C ASP A 21 -1.68 16.91 -3.20
N ARG A 22 -2.96 16.64 -2.98
CA ARG A 22 -3.99 17.67 -2.76
C ARG A 22 -4.29 17.87 -1.28
N LYS A 23 -4.71 16.81 -0.60
CA LYS A 23 -4.97 16.88 0.84
C LYS A 23 -3.70 17.02 1.65
N ARG A 24 -2.57 16.49 1.15
CA ARG A 24 -1.28 16.44 1.86
C ARG A 24 -1.47 15.88 3.27
N VAL A 25 -2.10 14.71 3.34
CA VAL A 25 -2.48 14.08 4.61
C VAL A 25 -1.29 13.98 5.55
N ARG A 26 -1.47 14.51 6.76
CA ARG A 26 -0.48 14.49 7.85
C ARG A 26 -1.15 14.10 9.16
N GLU A 27 -0.39 13.45 10.02
CA GLU A 27 -0.82 13.17 11.37
C GLU A 27 -1.04 14.45 12.19
N ARG A 28 -2.00 14.36 13.09
CA ARG A 28 -2.23 15.36 14.15
C ARG A 28 -2.05 14.66 15.50
N GLY A 29 -0.79 14.36 15.83
CA GLY A 29 -0.42 13.46 16.90
C GLY A 29 -0.04 12.07 16.39
N SER A 30 0.55 11.24 17.23
CA SER A 30 1.08 9.93 16.84
C SER A 30 -0.03 8.99 16.32
N ASN A 31 0.02 8.68 15.03
CA ASN A 31 -0.96 7.85 14.32
C ASN A 31 -2.42 8.32 14.49
N ARG A 32 -2.63 9.65 14.46
CA ARG A 32 -3.92 10.30 14.66
C ARG A 32 -4.18 11.36 13.59
N GLY A 33 -5.42 11.80 13.52
CA GLY A 33 -5.90 12.81 12.58
C GLY A 33 -7.05 12.30 11.75
N PRO A 34 -7.90 13.19 11.20
CA PRO A 34 -9.18 12.80 10.59
C PRO A 34 -9.03 11.73 9.51
N GLU A 35 -8.09 11.88 8.59
CA GLU A 35 -7.86 10.93 7.49
C GLU A 35 -7.24 9.63 8.01
N VAL A 36 -6.25 9.74 8.89
CA VAL A 36 -5.56 8.57 9.50
C VAL A 36 -6.56 7.72 10.29
N GLU A 37 -7.42 8.36 11.07
CA GLU A 37 -8.47 7.69 11.85
C GLU A 37 -9.51 7.03 10.95
N ALA A 38 -9.85 7.64 9.79
CA ALA A 38 -10.72 7.03 8.80
C ALA A 38 -10.10 5.78 8.16
N TYR A 39 -8.78 5.80 7.86
CA TYR A 39 -8.09 4.60 7.37
C TYR A 39 -8.09 3.48 8.41
N LEU A 40 -7.80 3.79 9.67
CA LEU A 40 -7.79 2.82 10.76
C LEU A 40 -9.18 2.25 11.05
N ALA A 41 -10.21 3.08 11.09
CA ALA A 41 -11.59 2.66 11.30
C ALA A 41 -12.05 1.68 10.21
N ARG A 42 -11.58 1.85 8.96
CA ARG A 42 -11.94 0.97 7.83
C ARG A 42 -11.49 -0.48 8.03
N VAL A 43 -10.44 -0.69 8.81
CA VAL A 43 -9.90 -2.01 9.18
C VAL A 43 -10.23 -2.43 10.61
N GLY A 44 -11.12 -1.69 11.30
CA GLY A 44 -11.59 -2.00 12.64
C GLY A 44 -10.61 -1.66 13.78
N LEU A 45 -9.69 -0.71 13.53
CA LEU A 45 -8.72 -0.25 14.53
C LEU A 45 -9.08 1.12 15.09
N ASN A 46 -8.78 1.31 16.38
CA ASN A 46 -8.78 2.61 17.02
C ASN A 46 -7.59 3.48 16.57
N PRO A 47 -7.63 4.81 16.76
CA PRO A 47 -6.49 5.69 16.56
C PRO A 47 -5.26 5.26 17.36
N GLY A 48 -4.06 5.61 16.85
CA GLY A 48 -2.80 5.33 17.54
C GLY A 48 -2.04 4.09 17.04
N HIS A 49 -2.56 3.39 16.04
CA HIS A 49 -1.88 2.24 15.42
C HIS A 49 -1.14 2.63 14.12
N PRO A 50 -0.05 1.92 13.76
CA PRO A 50 0.57 2.04 12.43
C PRO A 50 -0.47 1.79 11.33
N TRP A 51 -0.46 2.63 10.28
CA TRP A 51 -1.59 2.69 9.34
C TRP A 51 -1.22 2.51 7.85
N CYS A 52 -0.01 2.06 7.52
CA CYS A 52 0.37 1.84 6.12
C CYS A 52 -0.51 0.80 5.42
N ALA A 53 -0.82 -0.33 6.06
CA ALA A 53 -1.72 -1.34 5.49
C ALA A 53 -3.19 -0.90 5.52
N ALA A 54 -3.60 -0.15 6.56
CA ALA A 54 -4.93 0.46 6.63
C ALA A 54 -5.17 1.46 5.49
N PHE A 55 -4.17 2.26 5.15
CA PHE A 55 -4.18 3.18 4.01
C PHE A 55 -4.42 2.43 2.67
N VAL A 56 -3.69 1.36 2.40
CA VAL A 56 -3.88 0.55 1.19
C VAL A 56 -5.27 -0.09 1.18
N THR A 57 -5.69 -0.68 2.29
CA THR A 57 -7.02 -1.30 2.43
C THR A 57 -8.15 -0.30 2.22
N PHE A 58 -8.04 0.89 2.81
CA PHE A 58 -9.04 1.96 2.67
C PHE A 58 -9.27 2.30 1.20
N HIS A 59 -8.20 2.61 0.46
CA HIS A 59 -8.31 3.00 -0.94
C HIS A 59 -8.79 1.86 -1.84
N TYR A 60 -8.32 0.64 -1.58
CA TYR A 60 -8.80 -0.55 -2.30
C TYR A 60 -10.32 -0.72 -2.15
N LEU A 61 -10.84 -0.67 -0.93
CA LEU A 61 -12.27 -0.82 -0.67
C LEU A 61 -13.10 0.37 -1.19
N ALA A 62 -12.61 1.59 -1.03
CA ALA A 62 -13.28 2.80 -1.54
C ALA A 62 -13.38 2.80 -3.06
N ALA A 63 -12.44 2.16 -3.76
CA ALA A 63 -12.45 1.97 -5.20
C ALA A 63 -13.38 0.84 -5.69
N GLY A 64 -14.09 0.17 -4.79
CA GLY A 64 -14.96 -0.96 -5.11
C GLY A 64 -14.25 -2.31 -5.13
N GLY A 65 -13.13 -2.43 -4.46
CA GLY A 65 -12.41 -3.70 -4.29
C GLY A 65 -13.20 -4.73 -3.49
N ASP A 66 -13.06 -5.99 -3.86
CA ASP A 66 -13.77 -7.09 -3.19
C ASP A 66 -13.20 -7.35 -1.81
N ARG A 67 -14.03 -7.13 -0.77
CA ARG A 67 -13.67 -7.41 0.62
C ARG A 67 -13.25 -8.86 0.87
N LYS A 68 -13.78 -9.82 0.12
CA LYS A 68 -13.46 -11.24 0.26
C LYS A 68 -12.01 -11.56 -0.14
N ARG A 69 -11.39 -10.71 -0.94
CA ARG A 69 -9.97 -10.83 -1.32
C ARG A 69 -9.01 -10.29 -0.25
N LEU A 70 -9.51 -9.54 0.73
CA LEU A 70 -8.64 -9.02 1.78
C LEU A 70 -8.10 -10.15 2.67
N PRO A 71 -6.87 -10.01 3.18
CA PRO A 71 -6.36 -10.97 4.18
C PRO A 71 -7.17 -10.87 5.48
N THR A 72 -7.11 -11.92 6.30
CA THR A 72 -7.84 -11.99 7.58
C THR A 72 -7.58 -10.80 8.50
N ARG A 73 -6.37 -10.25 8.45
CA ARG A 73 -5.98 -9.02 9.19
C ARG A 73 -5.49 -7.96 8.22
N PRO A 74 -6.40 -7.19 7.58
CA PRO A 74 -6.02 -6.23 6.53
C PRO A 74 -5.22 -5.03 7.04
N ALA A 75 -5.17 -4.80 8.34
CA ALA A 75 -4.28 -3.82 8.98
C ALA A 75 -2.84 -4.30 9.13
N SER A 76 -2.55 -5.59 8.91
CA SER A 76 -1.23 -6.20 9.04
C SER A 76 -0.58 -6.41 7.69
N VAL A 77 0.56 -5.76 7.45
CA VAL A 77 1.35 -5.97 6.22
C VAL A 77 1.73 -7.43 6.04
N CYS A 78 2.12 -8.12 7.12
CA CYS A 78 2.48 -9.53 7.06
C CYS A 78 1.30 -10.42 6.63
N SER A 79 0.07 -10.02 6.96
CA SER A 79 -1.13 -10.72 6.52
C SER A 79 -1.36 -10.56 5.00
N TRP A 80 -0.99 -9.44 4.42
CA TRP A 80 -1.01 -9.21 2.97
C TRP A 80 0.03 -10.07 2.24
N VAL A 81 1.24 -10.17 2.79
CA VAL A 81 2.34 -10.95 2.20
C VAL A 81 2.08 -12.46 2.27
N ARG A 82 1.45 -12.94 3.36
CA ARG A 82 1.21 -14.37 3.62
C ARG A 82 -0.20 -14.84 3.31
N GLY A 83 -1.12 -13.90 3.06
CA GLY A 83 -2.53 -14.17 2.80
C GLY A 83 -2.78 -14.79 1.42
N ARG A 84 -4.03 -15.25 1.20
CA ARG A 84 -4.43 -15.97 -0.02
C ARG A 84 -5.27 -15.14 -1.00
N GLY A 85 -5.69 -13.95 -0.63
CA GLY A 85 -6.64 -13.15 -1.41
C GLY A 85 -6.04 -12.48 -2.65
N PHE A 86 -4.71 -12.30 -2.66
CA PHE A 86 -3.96 -11.77 -3.79
C PHE A 86 -2.76 -12.67 -4.07
N ARG A 87 -2.40 -12.78 -5.33
CA ARG A 87 -1.13 -13.39 -5.70
C ARG A 87 0.01 -12.49 -5.22
N VAL A 88 1.03 -13.08 -4.62
CA VAL A 88 2.23 -12.41 -4.12
C VAL A 88 3.45 -12.91 -4.89
N THR A 89 4.35 -12.01 -5.26
CA THR A 89 5.58 -12.31 -5.98
C THR A 89 6.79 -11.66 -5.31
N ASP A 90 7.96 -12.25 -5.45
CA ASP A 90 9.25 -11.66 -5.10
C ASP A 90 9.95 -11.00 -6.30
N SER A 91 9.44 -11.27 -7.51
CA SER A 91 9.97 -10.71 -8.75
C SER A 91 9.45 -9.30 -9.01
N ALA A 92 10.37 -8.36 -9.24
CA ALA A 92 10.03 -7.02 -9.70
C ALA A 92 9.46 -7.01 -11.13
N ASP A 93 9.65 -8.08 -11.91
CA ASP A 93 9.16 -8.16 -13.29
C ASP A 93 7.65 -8.44 -13.35
N ASP A 94 7.12 -9.02 -12.30
CA ASP A 94 5.69 -9.31 -12.21
C ASP A 94 4.84 -8.11 -11.79
N VAL A 95 5.42 -7.10 -11.14
CA VAL A 95 4.66 -5.95 -10.62
C VAL A 95 4.46 -4.87 -11.67
N ARG A 96 3.33 -4.18 -11.55
CA ARG A 96 2.96 -3.06 -12.42
C ARG A 96 2.25 -1.95 -11.64
N ARG A 97 1.95 -0.87 -12.33
CA ARG A 97 1.12 0.21 -11.79
C ARG A 97 -0.20 -0.34 -11.25
N GLY A 98 -0.58 0.11 -10.05
CA GLY A 98 -1.79 -0.30 -9.36
C GLY A 98 -1.62 -1.54 -8.47
N ASP A 99 -0.47 -2.23 -8.53
CA ASP A 99 -0.11 -3.22 -7.52
C ASP A 99 0.42 -2.54 -6.25
N ALA A 100 0.54 -3.28 -5.15
CA ALA A 100 1.22 -2.81 -3.96
C ALA A 100 2.59 -3.49 -3.81
N PHE A 101 3.56 -2.75 -3.27
CA PHE A 101 4.76 -3.35 -2.72
C PHE A 101 4.57 -3.55 -1.21
N ALA A 102 5.24 -4.54 -0.66
CA ALA A 102 5.26 -4.81 0.77
C ALA A 102 6.57 -5.46 1.21
N TRP A 103 6.93 -5.32 2.46
CA TRP A 103 7.86 -6.21 3.14
C TRP A 103 7.36 -6.50 4.55
N CYS A 104 7.75 -7.65 5.08
CA CYS A 104 7.41 -8.09 6.41
C CYS A 104 8.65 -8.72 7.04
N ASP A 105 9.11 -8.16 8.13
CA ASP A 105 10.25 -8.66 8.89
C ASP A 105 9.84 -9.84 9.80
N ALA A 106 10.84 -10.52 10.36
CA ALA A 106 10.62 -11.69 11.21
C ALA A 106 9.88 -11.36 12.52
N ASP A 107 10.04 -10.12 13.01
CA ASP A 107 9.36 -9.60 14.20
C ASP A 107 7.92 -9.14 13.95
N GLY A 108 7.40 -9.39 12.74
CA GLY A 108 6.03 -9.04 12.35
C GLY A 108 5.84 -7.57 11.96
N LYS A 109 6.90 -6.78 11.95
CA LYS A 109 6.88 -5.41 11.44
C LYS A 109 7.01 -5.41 9.93
N GLY A 110 6.48 -4.36 9.31
CA GLY A 110 6.55 -4.24 7.86
C GLY A 110 6.08 -2.89 7.36
N HIS A 111 6.10 -2.74 6.06
CA HIS A 111 5.59 -1.55 5.38
C HIS A 111 5.04 -1.93 4.02
N MET A 112 4.08 -1.15 3.52
CA MET A 112 3.51 -1.32 2.19
C MET A 112 2.97 0.00 1.64
N GLY A 113 2.80 0.02 0.33
CA GLY A 113 2.21 1.16 -0.38
C GLY A 113 1.88 0.82 -1.82
N TRP A 114 1.25 1.76 -2.51
CA TRP A 114 0.84 1.64 -3.90
C TRP A 114 2.01 1.86 -4.86
N ILE A 115 2.14 1.04 -5.90
CA ILE A 115 3.10 1.22 -6.99
C ILE A 115 2.48 2.13 -8.06
N VAL A 116 3.13 3.28 -8.29
CA VAL A 116 2.76 4.24 -9.33
C VAL A 116 3.43 3.90 -10.66
N LYS A 117 4.70 3.50 -10.59
CA LYS A 117 5.52 3.20 -11.78
C LYS A 117 6.65 2.26 -11.42
N VAL A 118 6.95 1.33 -12.31
CA VAL A 118 8.15 0.48 -12.25
C VAL A 118 9.17 1.03 -13.25
N ILE A 119 10.41 1.19 -12.81
CA ILE A 119 11.52 1.72 -13.60
C ILE A 119 12.62 0.67 -13.59
N ARG A 120 12.88 0.09 -14.75
CA ARG A 120 13.93 -0.92 -14.95
C ARG A 120 15.16 -0.26 -15.53
N THR A 121 16.31 -0.53 -14.94
CA THR A 121 17.60 -0.03 -15.37
C THR A 121 18.63 -1.17 -15.39
N PRO A 122 19.77 -1.00 -16.09
CA PRO A 122 20.83 -2.01 -16.08
C PRO A 122 21.38 -2.34 -14.69
N VAL A 123 21.20 -1.42 -13.71
CA VAL A 123 21.72 -1.58 -12.34
C VAL A 123 20.65 -1.95 -11.31
N GLY A 124 19.44 -2.25 -11.75
CA GLY A 124 18.34 -2.71 -10.89
C GLY A 124 16.99 -2.11 -11.20
N VAL A 125 16.01 -2.51 -10.43
CA VAL A 125 14.63 -2.05 -10.56
C VAL A 125 14.31 -1.06 -9.45
N TRP A 126 13.61 0.02 -9.83
CA TRP A 126 13.11 1.05 -8.93
C TRP A 126 11.60 1.15 -9.07
N ILE A 127 10.92 1.51 -7.99
CA ILE A 127 9.49 1.78 -8.00
C ILE A 127 9.23 3.20 -7.50
N ARG A 128 8.34 3.92 -8.19
CA ARG A 128 7.70 5.11 -7.64
C ARG A 128 6.44 4.67 -6.92
N THR A 129 6.23 5.19 -5.71
CA THR A 129 5.18 4.75 -4.82
C THR A 129 4.37 5.91 -4.24
N ILE A 130 3.21 5.57 -3.67
CA ILE A 130 2.44 6.43 -2.75
C ILE A 130 2.23 5.61 -1.49
N GLU A 131 2.64 6.17 -0.36
CA GLU A 131 2.75 5.46 0.90
C GLU A 131 2.13 6.24 2.05
N GLY A 132 1.32 5.58 2.85
CA GLY A 132 0.84 6.09 4.13
C GLY A 132 1.76 5.67 5.28
N ASN A 133 1.72 6.41 6.38
CA ASN A 133 2.55 6.17 7.57
C ASN A 133 4.05 6.19 7.26
N THR A 134 4.48 7.15 6.46
CA THR A 134 5.88 7.35 6.10
C THR A 134 6.26 8.82 6.21
N ASN A 135 7.50 9.16 5.87
CA ASN A 135 8.02 10.52 5.87
C ASN A 135 8.95 10.76 4.67
N PRO A 136 9.45 11.98 4.46
CA PRO A 136 10.38 12.27 3.36
C PRO A 136 11.67 11.44 3.37
N ALA A 137 12.11 10.94 4.53
CA ALA A 137 13.27 10.05 4.65
C ALA A 137 12.95 8.59 4.30
N GLY A 138 11.66 8.23 4.17
CA GLY A 138 11.21 6.88 3.80
C GLY A 138 11.14 5.90 4.97
N SER A 139 10.99 6.40 6.21
CA SER A 139 10.69 5.57 7.37
C SER A 139 9.40 4.80 7.17
N ARG A 140 9.30 3.61 7.77
CA ARG A 140 8.05 2.84 7.86
C ARG A 140 7.10 3.37 8.95
N GLU A 141 7.58 4.25 9.79
CA GLU A 141 6.83 4.99 10.80
C GLU A 141 7.10 6.48 10.56
N GLY A 142 6.15 7.14 9.94
CA GLY A 142 6.24 8.55 9.62
C GLY A 142 4.90 9.24 9.82
N ASP A 143 4.82 10.46 9.42
CA ASP A 143 3.78 11.40 9.80
C ASP A 143 2.73 11.65 8.70
N GLY A 144 2.77 10.93 7.59
CA GLY A 144 1.84 11.28 6.52
C GLY A 144 1.81 10.37 5.31
N VAL A 145 1.13 10.86 4.28
CA VAL A 145 1.08 10.26 2.94
C VAL A 145 2.08 10.97 2.04
N TYR A 146 2.98 10.21 1.43
CA TYR A 146 4.04 10.75 0.58
C TYR A 146 4.26 9.94 -0.69
N ARG A 147 4.72 10.62 -1.74
CA ARG A 147 5.34 9.98 -2.91
C ARG A 147 6.77 9.63 -2.58
N ARG A 148 7.17 8.39 -2.94
CA ARG A 148 8.51 7.89 -2.69
C ARG A 148 9.11 7.26 -3.94
N VAL A 149 10.43 7.09 -3.94
CA VAL A 149 11.18 6.25 -4.87
C VAL A 149 11.93 5.23 -4.05
N ARG A 150 11.76 3.94 -4.37
CA ARG A 150 12.41 2.84 -3.68
C ARG A 150 13.13 1.94 -4.68
N ARG A 151 14.32 1.49 -4.32
CA ARG A 151 14.97 0.40 -5.04
C ARG A 151 14.30 -0.92 -4.64
N TRP A 152 13.95 -1.74 -5.62
CA TRP A 152 13.47 -3.08 -5.35
C TRP A 152 14.58 -3.94 -4.74
N THR A 153 14.29 -4.63 -3.67
CA THR A 153 15.25 -5.47 -2.94
C THR A 153 14.64 -6.86 -2.72
N LYS A 154 15.51 -7.85 -2.40
CA LYS A 154 15.08 -9.23 -2.09
C LYS A 154 14.11 -9.36 -0.90
N LYS A 155 14.01 -8.32 -0.06
CA LYS A 155 13.04 -8.28 1.04
C LYS A 155 11.64 -7.88 0.57
N MET A 156 11.52 -7.22 -0.57
CA MET A 156 10.24 -6.75 -1.08
C MET A 156 9.44 -7.88 -1.72
N ARG A 157 8.13 -7.70 -1.65
CA ARG A 157 7.12 -8.52 -2.31
C ARG A 157 6.18 -7.61 -3.07
N GLY A 158 5.72 -8.06 -4.22
CA GLY A 158 4.62 -7.46 -4.95
C GLY A 158 3.32 -8.13 -4.56
N VAL A 159 2.32 -7.36 -4.18
CA VAL A 159 0.94 -7.83 -3.99
C VAL A 159 0.15 -7.43 -5.23
N LEU A 160 -0.23 -8.42 -6.04
CA LEU A 160 -0.77 -8.20 -7.39
C LEU A 160 -2.26 -7.86 -7.33
N ILE A 161 -2.58 -6.61 -6.95
CA ILE A 161 -3.94 -6.09 -6.78
C ILE A 161 -4.60 -5.84 -8.12
N SER A 162 -3.83 -5.41 -9.12
CA SER A 162 -4.29 -5.00 -10.43
C SER A 162 -4.74 -6.15 -11.34
N ARG A 163 -4.79 -7.37 -10.83
CA ARG A 163 -5.14 -8.59 -11.59
C ARG A 163 -6.19 -9.41 -10.86
N ASP A 164 -6.95 -10.16 -11.64
CA ASP A 164 -7.81 -11.21 -11.09
C ASP A 164 -6.95 -12.34 -10.51
N ALA A 165 -7.49 -13.05 -9.53
CA ALA A 165 -6.80 -14.15 -8.86
C ALA A 165 -6.61 -15.34 -9.80
#